data_05b6b6019f901a648b6100d949437943
#
_entry.id   05b6b6019f901a648b6100d949437943
#
_cell.length_a   1.000
_cell.length_b   1.000
_cell.length_c   1.000
_cell.angle_alpha   90.00
_cell.angle_beta   90.00
_cell.angle_gamma   90.00
#
_symmetry.space_group_name_H-M   'P 1'
#
loop_
_entity.id
_entity.type
_entity.pdbx_description
1 polymer ?
#
loop_
_entity_poly.entity_id
_entity_poly.type
_entity_poly.pdbx_seq_one_letter_code
_entity_poly.pdbx_strand_id
1 'polypeptide(L)'
;NASEKEELQIKDKEGELILSKIKDNMFVVAMDLNAKQMTSEEFSKFIETQGVMGNSNIAFVIGGSLGLSQNVIKRANHKICFSKMTFPHQLFRVMLLEQIYRAFRIMKNEPYHK
;
A
#
# COMPACT_ATOMS: atom_id res chain seq x y z
N ASN A 1 -19.83 20.10 -7.23
CA ASN A 1 -20.48 19.87 -8.51
C ASN A 1 -20.79 18.37 -8.68
N ALA A 2 -21.60 18.03 -9.71
CA ALA A 2 -22.03 16.66 -9.94
C ALA A 2 -20.85 15.71 -10.19
N SER A 3 -19.83 16.19 -10.88
CA SER A 3 -18.63 15.40 -11.19
C SER A 3 -17.86 14.99 -9.93
N GLU A 4 -17.73 15.91 -8.99
CA GLU A 4 -17.07 15.63 -7.73
C GLU A 4 -17.85 14.61 -6.88
N LYS A 5 -19.17 14.71 -6.88
CA LYS A 5 -20.05 13.77 -6.21
C LYS A 5 -19.93 12.38 -6.81
N GLU A 6 -19.91 12.30 -8.14
CA GLU A 6 -19.77 11.03 -8.85
C GLU A 6 -18.43 10.37 -8.55
N GLU A 7 -17.36 11.17 -8.53
CA GLU A 7 -16.02 10.68 -8.22
C GLU A 7 -15.95 10.13 -6.79
N LEU A 8 -16.56 10.83 -5.84
CA LEU A 8 -16.61 10.38 -4.46
C LEU A 8 -17.38 9.08 -4.33
N GLN A 9 -18.50 8.94 -5.05
CA GLN A 9 -19.28 7.70 -5.03
C GLN A 9 -18.49 6.53 -5.60
N ILE A 10 -17.77 6.74 -6.69
CA ILE A 10 -16.92 5.70 -7.29
C ILE A 10 -15.83 5.28 -6.30
N LYS A 11 -15.17 6.25 -5.70
CA LYS A 11 -14.11 6.00 -4.74
C LYS A 11 -14.62 5.22 -3.53
N ASP A 12 -15.79 5.58 -3.02
CA ASP A 12 -16.40 4.92 -1.87
C ASP A 12 -16.81 3.48 -2.21
N LYS A 13 -17.31 3.23 -3.42
CA LYS A 13 -17.66 1.87 -3.87
C LYS A 13 -16.42 1.00 -3.99
N GLU A 14 -15.35 1.54 -4.55
CA GLU A 14 -14.07 0.84 -4.63
C GLU A 14 -13.56 0.53 -3.23
N GLY A 15 -13.71 1.48 -2.31
CA GLY A 15 -13.30 1.32 -0.92
C GLY A 15 -14.08 0.22 -0.22
N GLU A 16 -15.39 0.14 -0.43
CA GLU A 16 -16.21 -0.93 0.14
C GLU A 16 -15.76 -2.31 -0.35
N LEU A 17 -15.44 -2.40 -1.64
CA LEU A 17 -14.96 -3.65 -2.23
C LEU A 17 -13.61 -4.05 -1.64
N ILE A 18 -12.70 -3.10 -1.47
CA ILE A 18 -11.40 -3.34 -0.84
C ILE A 18 -11.62 -3.84 0.59
N LEU A 19 -12.43 -3.12 1.37
CA LEU A 19 -12.68 -3.46 2.77
C LEU A 19 -13.32 -4.83 2.93
N SER A 20 -14.15 -5.24 1.97
CA SER A 20 -14.78 -6.55 2.01
C SER A 20 -13.78 -7.71 1.90
N LYS A 21 -12.59 -7.44 1.36
CA LYS A 21 -11.53 -8.44 1.18
C LYS A 21 -10.50 -8.43 2.29
N ILE A 22 -10.56 -7.44 3.18
CA ILE A 22 -9.62 -7.30 4.30
C ILE A 22 -10.21 -7.99 5.52
N LYS A 23 -9.43 -8.89 6.11
CA LYS A 23 -9.82 -9.56 7.36
C LYS A 23 -9.28 -8.76 8.54
N ASP A 24 -9.94 -8.91 9.69
CA ASP A 24 -9.58 -8.15 10.90
C ASP A 24 -8.15 -8.38 11.37
N ASN A 25 -7.60 -9.57 11.11
CA ASN A 25 -6.24 -9.93 11.53
C ASN A 25 -5.16 -9.46 10.55
N MET A 26 -5.53 -8.79 9.48
CA MET A 26 -4.56 -8.28 8.51
C MET A 26 -4.00 -6.94 8.96
N PHE A 27 -2.69 -6.78 8.78
CA PHE A 27 -2.03 -5.49 8.94
C PHE A 27 -2.08 -4.80 7.58
N VAL A 28 -2.82 -3.70 7.50
CA VAL A 28 -3.10 -3.03 6.23
C VAL A 28 -2.17 -1.85 6.01
N VAL A 29 -1.48 -1.87 4.89
CA VAL A 29 -0.62 -0.76 4.45
C VAL A 29 -1.26 -0.11 3.23
N ALA A 30 -1.66 1.14 3.39
CA ALA A 30 -2.27 1.91 2.30
C ALA A 30 -1.19 2.68 1.55
N MET A 31 -1.22 2.58 0.24
CA MET A 31 -0.32 3.36 -0.62
C MET A 31 -0.99 4.72 -0.86
N ASP A 32 -0.50 5.74 -0.18
CA ASP A 32 -1.14 7.06 -0.09
C ASP A 32 -0.14 8.15 -0.47
N LEU A 33 -0.51 8.99 -1.42
CA LEU A 33 0.34 10.08 -1.90
C LEU A 33 0.68 11.11 -0.81
N ASN A 34 -0.14 11.20 0.22
CA ASN A 34 0.06 12.15 1.32
C ASN A 34 0.93 11.60 2.45
N ALA A 35 1.36 10.35 2.33
CA ALA A 35 2.19 9.72 3.35
C ALA A 35 3.68 9.98 3.08
N LYS A 36 4.52 9.52 3.99
CA LYS A 36 5.98 9.62 3.83
C LYS A 36 6.50 8.58 2.86
N GLN A 37 7.52 8.97 2.10
CA GLN A 37 8.25 8.04 1.24
C GLN A 37 9.26 7.26 2.05
N MET A 38 9.62 6.09 1.54
CA MET A 38 10.65 5.24 2.14
C MET A 38 11.68 4.84 1.07
N THR A 39 12.92 4.68 1.49
CA THR A 39 13.92 4.01 0.65
C THR A 39 13.61 2.51 0.63
N SER A 40 14.22 1.78 -0.31
CA SER A 40 14.07 0.32 -0.35
C SER A 40 14.57 -0.33 0.94
N GLU A 41 15.64 0.18 1.51
CA GLU A 41 16.20 -0.31 2.77
C GLU A 41 15.25 -0.06 3.94
N GLU A 42 14.65 1.13 4.00
CA GLU A 42 13.65 1.47 5.02
C GLU A 42 12.41 0.58 4.89
N PHE A 43 11.98 0.33 3.66
CA PHE A 43 10.85 -0.53 3.39
C PHE A 43 11.12 -1.96 3.86
N SER A 44 12.31 -2.47 3.58
CA SER A 44 12.75 -3.79 4.06
C SER A 44 12.71 -3.86 5.58
N LYS A 45 13.24 -2.85 6.25
CA LYS A 45 13.23 -2.78 7.71
C LYS A 45 11.83 -2.72 8.27
N PHE A 46 10.95 -1.98 7.59
CA PHE A 46 9.54 -1.89 7.97
C PHE A 46 8.88 -3.26 7.95
N ILE A 47 9.05 -4.02 6.85
CA ILE A 47 8.45 -5.35 6.71
C ILE A 47 9.02 -6.31 7.77
N GLU A 48 10.32 -6.28 7.98
CA GLU A 48 10.97 -7.11 8.99
C GLU A 48 10.42 -6.82 10.38
N THR A 49 10.26 -5.55 10.72
CA THR A 49 9.72 -5.12 12.00
C THR A 49 8.30 -5.63 12.20
N GLN A 50 7.47 -5.60 11.15
CA GLN A 50 6.11 -6.12 11.25
C GLN A 50 6.11 -7.60 11.53
N GLY A 51 7.00 -8.36 10.91
CA GLY A 51 7.15 -9.78 11.18
C GLY A 51 7.52 -10.07 12.63
N VAL A 52 8.47 -9.31 13.17
CA VAL A 52 8.91 -9.43 14.57
C VAL A 52 7.76 -9.12 15.53
N MET A 53 6.92 -8.15 15.19
CA MET A 53 5.77 -7.76 16.00
C MET A 53 4.57 -8.70 15.86
N GLY A 54 4.69 -9.74 15.06
CA GLY A 54 3.63 -10.72 14.88
C GLY A 54 2.65 -10.38 13.77
N ASN A 55 2.88 -9.32 13.02
CA ASN A 55 2.01 -8.92 11.90
C ASN A 55 2.48 -9.62 10.63
N SER A 56 2.21 -10.92 10.54
CA SER A 56 2.68 -11.74 9.42
C SER A 56 1.75 -11.68 8.20
N ASN A 57 0.52 -11.21 8.38
CA ASN A 57 -0.47 -11.05 7.32
C ASN A 57 -0.57 -9.59 6.93
N ILE A 58 0.18 -9.18 5.93
CA ILE A 58 0.20 -7.79 5.48
C ILE A 58 -0.57 -7.67 4.16
N ALA A 59 -1.53 -6.75 4.12
CA ALA A 59 -2.27 -6.42 2.91
C ALA A 59 -1.83 -5.03 2.43
N PHE A 60 -1.32 -4.96 1.22
CA PHE A 60 -1.00 -3.68 0.59
C PHE A 60 -2.19 -3.25 -0.25
N VAL A 61 -2.66 -2.03 -0.05
CA VAL A 61 -3.84 -1.51 -0.72
C VAL A 61 -3.45 -0.37 -1.65
N ILE A 62 -3.78 -0.54 -2.91
CA ILE A 62 -3.53 0.46 -3.95
C ILE A 62 -4.88 1.01 -4.40
N GLY A 63 -5.02 2.33 -4.39
CA GLY A 63 -6.24 2.97 -4.86
C GLY A 63 -6.31 3.02 -6.38
N GLY A 64 -7.50 3.24 -6.92
CA GLY A 64 -7.69 3.51 -8.33
C GLY A 64 -7.22 4.92 -8.69
N SER A 65 -7.61 5.40 -9.87
CA SER A 65 -7.20 6.71 -10.37
C SER A 65 -7.62 7.87 -9.45
N LEU A 66 -8.66 7.67 -8.66
CA LEU A 66 -9.17 8.69 -7.75
C LEU A 66 -8.59 8.61 -6.34
N GLY A 67 -7.70 7.64 -6.09
CA GLY A 67 -7.11 7.43 -4.77
C GLY A 67 -7.97 6.52 -3.90
N LEU A 68 -7.65 6.49 -2.62
CA LEU A 68 -8.33 5.64 -1.64
C LEU A 68 -9.43 6.42 -0.91
N SER A 69 -10.54 5.73 -0.60
CA SER A 69 -11.61 6.33 0.18
C SER A 69 -11.16 6.57 1.62
N GLN A 70 -11.86 7.46 2.32
CA GLN A 70 -11.58 7.76 3.72
C GLN A 70 -11.72 6.52 4.60
N ASN A 71 -12.68 5.66 4.28
CA ASN A 71 -12.90 4.44 5.07
C ASN A 71 -11.73 3.47 4.97
N VAL A 72 -11.12 3.37 3.78
CA VAL A 72 -9.92 2.55 3.59
C VAL A 72 -8.74 3.16 4.36
N ILE A 73 -8.57 4.47 4.25
CA ILE A 73 -7.50 5.18 4.97
C ILE A 73 -7.64 4.97 6.48
N LYS A 74 -8.85 5.06 7.00
CA LYS A 74 -9.10 4.84 8.44
C LYS A 74 -8.79 3.41 8.87
N ARG A 75 -9.08 2.44 8.00
CA ARG A 75 -8.80 1.03 8.30
C ARG A 75 -7.30 0.73 8.28
N ALA A 76 -6.52 1.46 7.49
CA ALA A 76 -5.11 1.20 7.31
C ALA A 76 -4.35 1.35 8.61
N ASN A 77 -3.45 0.41 8.86
CA ASN A 77 -2.58 0.42 10.03
C ASN A 77 -1.34 1.29 9.76
N HIS A 78 -0.96 1.43 8.51
CA HIS A 78 0.18 2.24 8.11
C HIS A 78 -0.02 2.76 6.69
N LYS A 79 0.64 3.87 6.38
CA LYS A 79 0.54 4.52 5.07
C LYS A 79 1.93 4.80 4.54
N ILE A 80 2.11 4.54 3.25
CA ILE A 80 3.40 4.76 2.58
C ILE A 80 3.13 5.46 1.26
N CYS A 81 3.92 6.47 0.95
CA CYS A 81 3.94 7.06 -0.39
C CYS A 81 5.04 6.37 -1.19
N PHE A 82 4.65 5.65 -2.24
CA PHE A 82 5.61 4.99 -3.11
C PHE A 82 6.39 6.03 -3.92
N SER A 83 5.65 6.97 -4.50
CA SER A 83 6.21 8.06 -5.28
C SER A 83 5.17 9.17 -5.38
N LYS A 84 5.62 10.40 -5.49
CA LYS A 84 4.72 11.53 -5.74
C LYS A 84 4.31 11.62 -7.20
N MET A 85 4.97 10.88 -8.06
CA MET A 85 4.58 10.74 -9.45
C MET A 85 3.47 9.70 -9.58
N THR A 86 2.59 9.92 -10.54
CA THR A 86 1.50 9.00 -10.82
C THR A 86 1.94 7.96 -11.84
N PHE A 87 1.60 6.72 -11.62
CA PHE A 87 1.89 5.62 -12.53
C PHE A 87 0.60 4.93 -12.95
N PRO A 88 0.57 4.31 -14.13
CA PRO A 88 -0.55 3.44 -14.47
C PRO A 88 -0.72 2.37 -13.38
N HIS A 89 -1.95 2.07 -13.03
CA HIS A 89 -2.27 1.19 -11.91
C HIS A 89 -1.56 -0.16 -11.99
N GLN A 90 -1.55 -0.77 -13.17
CA GLN A 90 -0.93 -2.09 -13.35
C GLN A 90 0.58 -2.04 -13.19
N LEU A 91 1.21 -0.97 -13.69
CA LEU A 91 2.65 -0.78 -13.55
C LEU A 91 3.03 -0.57 -12.08
N PHE A 92 2.24 0.23 -11.38
CA PHE A 92 2.45 0.47 -9.94
C PHE A 92 2.44 -0.85 -9.18
N ARG A 93 1.46 -1.70 -9.48
CA ARG A 93 1.33 -3.01 -8.85
C ARG A 93 2.57 -3.86 -9.03
N VAL A 94 3.11 -3.90 -10.24
CA VAL A 94 4.33 -4.64 -10.55
C VAL A 94 5.52 -4.08 -9.80
N MET A 95 5.65 -2.75 -9.76
CA MET A 95 6.76 -2.10 -9.05
C MET A 95 6.68 -2.34 -7.54
N LEU A 96 5.48 -2.33 -6.97
CA LEU A 96 5.29 -2.63 -5.56
C LEU A 96 5.69 -4.07 -5.26
N LEU A 97 5.28 -5.02 -6.11
CA LEU A 97 5.65 -6.42 -5.95
C LEU A 97 7.16 -6.60 -6.03
N GLU A 98 7.82 -5.87 -6.93
CA GLU A 98 9.28 -5.91 -7.05
C GLU A 98 9.94 -5.39 -5.77
N GLN A 99 9.43 -4.31 -5.18
CA GLN A 99 9.98 -3.77 -3.95
C GLN A 99 9.78 -4.72 -2.77
N ILE A 100 8.64 -5.42 -2.73
CA ILE A 100 8.40 -6.43 -1.69
C ILE A 100 9.42 -7.58 -1.84
N TYR A 101 9.63 -8.06 -3.04
CA TYR A 101 10.63 -9.08 -3.32
C TYR A 101 12.03 -8.61 -2.91
N ARG A 102 12.38 -7.39 -3.30
CA ARG A 102 13.66 -6.76 -2.95
C ARG A 102 13.85 -6.66 -1.44
N ALA A 103 12.78 -6.31 -0.73
CA ALA A 103 12.79 -6.21 0.73
C ALA A 103 13.19 -7.53 1.38
N PHE A 104 12.62 -8.65 0.91
CA PHE A 104 12.96 -9.96 1.45
C PHE A 104 14.40 -10.37 1.09
N ARG A 105 14.89 -9.96 -0.08
CA ARG A 105 16.29 -10.22 -0.46
C ARG A 105 17.25 -9.43 0.44
N ILE A 106 16.90 -8.19 0.75
CA ILE A 106 17.70 -7.38 1.69
C ILE A 106 17.69 -8.03 3.07
N MET A 107 16.54 -8.45 3.56
CA MET A 107 16.43 -9.09 4.88
C MET A 107 17.30 -10.34 5.00
N LYS A 108 17.42 -11.09 3.93
CA LYS A 108 18.24 -12.32 3.87
C LYS A 108 19.68 -12.05 3.52
N ASN A 109 20.05 -10.79 3.37
CA ASN A 109 21.41 -10.38 3.00
C ASN A 109 21.87 -11.00 1.69
N GLU A 110 20.97 -11.13 0.73
CA GLU A 110 21.25 -11.70 -0.58
C GLU A 110 21.67 -10.62 -1.58
N PRO A 111 22.52 -10.94 -2.57
CA PRO A 111 23.11 -9.92 -3.46
C PRO A 111 22.18 -9.49 -4.60
N TYR A 112 21.00 -9.03 -4.29
CA TYR A 112 20.02 -8.53 -5.25
C TYR A 112 20.01 -7.01 -5.31
N HIS A 113 19.95 -6.38 -4.13
CA HIS A 113 19.86 -4.93 -4.00
C HIS A 113 21.27 -4.32 -4.12
N LYS A 114 21.38 -3.26 -4.94
CA LYS A 114 22.66 -2.57 -5.15
C LYS A 114 22.59 -1.11 -4.76
#